data_5723ef976d16e1637fa18fbfe35341c6
#
_entry.id   5723ef976d16e1637fa18fbfe35341c6
#
_cell.length_a   1.000
_cell.length_b   1.000
_cell.length_c   1.000
_cell.angle_alpha   90.00
_cell.angle_beta   90.00
_cell.angle_gamma   90.00
#
_symmetry.space_group_name_H-M   'P 1'
#
loop_
_entity.id
_entity.type
_entity.pdbx_description
1 polymer ?
#
loop_
_entity_poly.entity_id
_entity_poly.type
_entity_poly.pdbx_seq_one_letter_code
_entity_poly.pdbx_strand_id
1 'polypeptide(L)' 'MNFLNIKYFIAIAEERNISAAARKLYVSQQSLSEHLKKLEAEIGVPLFE' A
#
# COMPACT_ATOMS: atom_id res chain seq x y z
N MET A 1 -11.18 0.66 -7.07
CA MET A 1 -10.21 -0.15 -6.31
C MET A 1 -10.21 -1.57 -6.86
N ASN A 2 -9.05 -2.12 -7.15
CA ASN A 2 -8.96 -3.47 -7.71
C ASN A 2 -8.33 -4.43 -6.69
N PHE A 3 -8.29 -5.70 -7.06
CA PHE A 3 -7.77 -6.74 -6.17
C PHE A 3 -6.32 -6.47 -5.73
N LEU A 4 -5.48 -5.99 -6.64
CA LEU A 4 -4.08 -5.69 -6.35
C LEU A 4 -3.95 -4.59 -5.29
N ASN A 5 -4.76 -3.55 -5.41
CA ASN A 5 -4.75 -2.45 -4.43
C ASN A 5 -5.17 -2.95 -3.05
N ILE A 6 -6.17 -3.82 -2.99
CA ILE A 6 -6.62 -4.41 -1.73
C ILE A 6 -5.52 -5.26 -1.12
N LYS A 7 -4.84 -6.06 -1.93
CA LYS A 7 -3.74 -6.91 -1.47
C LYS A 7 -2.61 -6.06 -0.87
N TYR A 8 -2.25 -4.98 -1.54
CA TYR A 8 -1.20 -4.08 -1.06
C TYR A 8 -1.61 -3.39 0.24
N PHE A 9 -2.86 -2.94 0.32
CA PHE A 9 -3.39 -2.32 1.53
C PHE A 9 -3.31 -3.26 2.73
N ILE A 10 -3.73 -4.51 2.55
CA ILE A 10 -3.69 -5.50 3.61
C ILE A 10 -2.26 -5.75 4.08
N ALA A 11 -1.31 -5.87 3.15
CA ALA A 11 0.09 -6.09 3.51
C ALA A 11 0.65 -4.94 4.33
N ILE A 12 0.35 -3.69 3.95
CA ILE A 12 0.82 -2.52 4.68
C ILE A 12 0.21 -2.50 6.08
N ALA A 13 -1.08 -2.81 6.19
CA ALA A 13 -1.78 -2.83 7.48
C ALA A 13 -1.20 -3.90 8.41
N GLU A 14 -0.89 -5.07 7.88
CA GLU A 14 -0.33 -6.16 8.67
C GLU A 14 1.09 -5.86 9.14
N GLU A 15 1.92 -5.32 8.26
CA GLU A 15 3.31 -5.04 8.58
C GLU A 15 3.48 -3.74 9.35
N ARG A 16 2.55 -2.81 9.23
CA ARG A 16 2.60 -1.47 9.83
C ARG A 16 3.86 -0.70 9.44
N ASN A 17 4.43 -1.05 8.29
CA ASN A 17 5.69 -0.48 7.82
C ASN A 17 5.76 -0.71 6.33
N ILE A 18 5.87 0.38 5.57
CA ILE A 18 5.83 0.28 4.12
C ILE A 18 7.05 -0.47 3.56
N SER A 19 8.21 -0.31 4.18
CA SER A 19 9.42 -1.01 3.75
C SER A 19 9.28 -2.52 3.92
N ALA A 20 8.74 -2.95 5.07
CA ALA A 20 8.53 -4.37 5.34
C ALA A 20 7.45 -4.95 4.42
N ALA A 21 6.38 -4.19 4.17
CA ALA A 21 5.34 -4.62 3.26
C ALA A 21 5.87 -4.78 1.83
N ALA A 22 6.72 -3.86 1.38
CA ALA A 22 7.32 -3.93 0.06
C ALA A 22 8.17 -5.19 -0.10
N ARG A 23 8.95 -5.52 0.93
CA ARG A 23 9.76 -6.75 0.92
C ARG A 23 8.86 -7.99 0.84
N LYS A 24 7.79 -8.00 1.63
CA LYS A 24 6.84 -9.11 1.64
C LYS A 24 6.19 -9.32 0.27
N LEU A 25 5.93 -8.22 -0.42
CA LEU A 25 5.25 -8.24 -1.72
C LEU A 25 6.22 -8.36 -2.91
N TYR A 26 7.52 -8.34 -2.65
CA TYR A 26 8.54 -8.38 -3.70
C TYR A 26 8.44 -7.19 -4.67
N VAL A 27 8.13 -6.02 -4.14
CA VAL A 27 8.08 -4.79 -4.93
C VAL A 27 8.97 -3.73 -4.26
N SER A 28 9.32 -2.68 -5.00
CA SER A 28 10.10 -1.59 -4.42
C SER A 28 9.22 -0.78 -3.47
N GLN A 29 9.84 -0.17 -2.47
CA GLN A 29 9.14 0.70 -1.54
C GLN A 29 8.50 1.88 -2.29
N GLN A 30 9.20 2.43 -3.28
CA GLN A 30 8.69 3.53 -4.08
C GLN A 30 7.42 3.12 -4.82
N SER A 31 7.43 1.94 -5.44
CA SER A 31 6.28 1.44 -6.17
C SER A 31 5.08 1.26 -5.24
N LEU A 32 5.32 0.67 -4.07
CA LEU A 32 4.26 0.45 -3.09
C LEU A 32 3.70 1.78 -2.58
N SER A 33 4.56 2.75 -2.34
CA SER A 33 4.15 4.08 -1.90
C SER A 33 3.26 4.76 -2.93
N GLU A 34 3.58 4.62 -4.22
CA GLU A 34 2.77 5.17 -5.29
C GLU A 34 1.40 4.51 -5.36
N HIS A 35 1.35 3.19 -5.18
CA HIS A 35 0.08 2.48 -5.12
C HIS A 35 -0.79 2.97 -3.96
N LEU A 36 -0.17 3.19 -2.80
CA LEU A 36 -0.89 3.68 -1.64
C LEU A 36 -1.47 5.07 -1.89
N LYS A 37 -0.71 5.95 -2.53
CA LYS A 37 -1.19 7.29 -2.86
C LYS A 37 -2.38 7.25 -3.81
N LYS A 38 -2.35 6.37 -4.80
CA LYS A 38 -3.47 6.20 -5.71
C LYS A 38 -4.70 5.70 -4.99
N LEU A 39 -4.53 4.77 -4.08
CA LEU A 39 -5.64 4.23 -3.30
C LEU A 39 -6.25 5.29 -2.41
N GLU A 40 -5.41 6.09 -1.75
CA GLU A 40 -5.89 7.20 -0.93
C GLU A 40 -6.67 8.21 -1.76
N ALA A 41 -6.21 8.49 -2.97
CA ALA A 41 -6.91 9.42 -3.87
C ALA A 41 -8.28 8.88 -4.27
N GLU A 42 -8.39 7.58 -4.51
CA GLU A 42 -9.68 6.97 -4.86
C GLU A 42 -10.66 7.03 -3.70
N ILE A 43 -10.20 6.78 -2.50
CA ILE A 43 -11.05 6.76 -1.30
C ILE A 43 -11.32 8.18 -0.80
N GLY A 44 -10.36 9.08 -1.01
CA GLY A 44 -10.49 10.48 -0.60
C GLY A 44 -10.05 10.76 0.82
N VAL A 45 -9.41 9.80 1.49
CA VAL A 45 -8.88 9.99 2.85
C VAL A 45 -7.51 9.34 2.97
N PRO A 46 -6.62 9.87 3.82
CA PRO A 46 -5.35 9.19 4.10
C PRO A 46 -5.63 7.89 4.85
N LEU A 47 -4.97 6.82 4.43
CA LEU A 47 -5.14 5.51 5.06
C LEU A 47 -4.10 5.25 6.13
N PHE A 48 -2.90 5.79 5.94
CA PHE A 48 -1.80 5.62 6.88
C PHE A 48 -1.10 6.96 7.06
N GLU A 49 -0.70 7.24 8.25
CA GLU A 49 0.02 8.47 8.58
C GLU A 49 1.43 8.19 9.00
#